data_a29d4502ec10c6a9ad10de37018d3426
#
_entry.id   a29d4502ec10c6a9ad10de37018d3426
#
_cell.length_a   1.000
_cell.length_b   1.000
_cell.length_c   1.000
_cell.angle_alpha   90.00
_cell.angle_beta   90.00
_cell.angle_gamma   90.00
#
_symmetry.space_group_name_H-M   'P 1'
#
loop_
_entity.id
_entity.type
_entity.pdbx_description
1 polymer ?
#
loop_
_entity_poly.entity_id
_entity_poly.type
_entity_poly.pdbx_seq_one_letter_code
_entity_poly.pdbx_strand_id
1 'polypeptide(L)' 'MPIPKPQKGQSKSEFLNKCMNSSVMKSEYTPPQRIAICYDQWNKK' A
#
# COMPACT_ATOMS: atom_id res chain seq x y z
N MET A 1 -11.36 6.21 -4.80
CA MET A 1 -10.37 5.49 -5.61
C MET A 1 -9.86 4.27 -4.85
N PRO A 2 -9.60 3.18 -5.56
CA PRO A 2 -9.21 1.96 -4.86
C PRO A 2 -7.80 2.07 -4.29
N ILE A 3 -7.66 1.61 -3.06
CA ILE A 3 -6.36 1.49 -2.42
C ILE A 3 -5.71 0.20 -2.94
N PRO A 4 -4.40 0.22 -3.24
CA PRO A 4 -3.71 -0.99 -3.70
C PRO A 4 -3.87 -2.14 -2.71
N LYS A 5 -4.07 -3.33 -3.23
CA LYS A 5 -4.23 -4.53 -2.40
C LYS A 5 -3.13 -5.54 -2.74
N PRO A 6 -2.72 -6.36 -1.75
CA PRO A 6 -1.69 -7.37 -2.01
C PRO A 6 -2.19 -8.38 -3.03
N GLN A 7 -1.29 -8.81 -3.89
CA GLN A 7 -1.59 -9.80 -4.89
C GLN A 7 -1.00 -11.15 -4.50
N LYS A 8 -1.60 -12.19 -5.05
CA LYS A 8 -1.13 -13.54 -4.79
C LYS A 8 0.32 -13.69 -5.27
N GLY A 9 1.16 -14.25 -4.43
CA GLY A 9 2.56 -14.44 -4.77
C GLY A 9 3.44 -13.23 -4.52
N GLN A 10 2.86 -12.11 -4.13
CA GLN A 10 3.61 -10.89 -3.86
C GLN A 10 4.15 -10.90 -2.44
N SER A 11 5.40 -10.47 -2.27
CA SER A 11 5.98 -10.36 -0.94
C SER A 11 5.55 -9.06 -0.28
N LYS A 12 5.70 -9.00 1.05
CA LYS A 12 5.37 -7.79 1.80
C LYS A 12 6.16 -6.59 1.30
N SER A 13 7.46 -6.78 1.08
CA SER A 13 8.32 -5.70 0.57
C SER A 13 7.85 -5.18 -0.77
N GLU A 14 7.53 -6.09 -1.68
CA GLU A 14 7.05 -5.72 -2.99
C GLU A 14 5.75 -4.96 -2.91
N PHE A 15 4.83 -5.46 -2.11
CA PHE A 15 3.54 -4.80 -1.95
C PHE A 15 3.71 -3.41 -1.35
N LEU A 16 4.51 -3.29 -0.30
CA LEU A 16 4.72 -2.01 0.34
C LEU A 16 5.36 -1.01 -0.62
N ASN A 17 6.34 -1.46 -1.39
CA ASN A 17 6.97 -0.62 -2.40
C ASN A 17 5.96 -0.06 -3.38
N LYS A 18 5.14 -0.93 -3.95
CA LYS A 18 4.13 -0.50 -4.92
C LYS A 18 3.09 0.40 -4.28
N CYS A 19 2.67 0.06 -3.08
CA CYS A 19 1.68 0.83 -2.35
C CYS A 19 2.19 2.25 -2.06
N MET A 20 3.42 2.35 -1.57
CA MET A 20 4.01 3.64 -1.22
C MET A 20 4.26 4.50 -2.46
N ASN A 21 4.47 3.89 -3.61
CA ASN A 21 4.74 4.63 -4.84
C ASN A 21 3.49 4.89 -5.69
N SER A 22 2.34 4.47 -5.22
CA SER A 22 1.09 4.72 -5.93
C SER A 22 0.80 6.21 -5.97
N SER A 23 0.43 6.73 -7.15
CA SER A 23 0.10 8.16 -7.25
C SER A 23 -1.12 8.51 -6.42
N VAL A 24 -2.07 7.60 -6.28
CA VAL A 24 -3.23 7.81 -5.42
C VAL A 24 -2.78 8.00 -3.98
N MET A 25 -1.90 7.13 -3.52
CA MET A 25 -1.41 7.20 -2.15
C MET A 25 -0.60 8.48 -1.92
N LYS A 26 0.15 8.89 -2.92
CA LYS A 26 0.96 10.11 -2.79
C LYS A 26 0.11 11.37 -2.75
N SER A 27 -0.99 11.40 -3.48
CA SER A 27 -1.83 12.59 -3.51
C SER A 27 -2.85 12.63 -2.37
N GLU A 28 -3.28 11.47 -1.86
CA GLU A 28 -4.31 11.40 -0.84
C GLU A 28 -3.77 11.31 0.58
N TYR A 29 -2.58 10.79 0.75
CA TYR A 29 -2.06 10.48 2.09
C TYR A 29 -0.62 10.95 2.26
N THR A 30 -0.28 11.34 3.50
CA THR A 30 1.09 11.67 3.85
C THR A 30 1.92 10.38 4.01
N PRO A 31 3.27 10.47 3.97
CA PRO A 31 4.10 9.29 4.11
C PRO A 31 3.78 8.40 5.33
N PRO A 32 3.62 8.95 6.54
CA PRO A 32 3.26 8.11 7.68
C PRO A 32 1.91 7.41 7.50
N GLN A 33 0.95 8.10 6.92
CA GLN A 33 -0.36 7.51 6.66
C GLN A 33 -0.28 6.40 5.62
N ARG A 34 0.52 6.61 4.59
CA ARG A 34 0.70 5.59 3.54
C ARG A 34 1.23 4.29 4.13
N ILE A 35 2.24 4.39 4.98
CA ILE A 35 2.81 3.20 5.61
C ILE A 35 1.75 2.45 6.41
N ALA A 36 0.99 3.17 7.22
CA ALA A 36 -0.04 2.54 8.04
C ALA A 36 -1.11 1.87 7.20
N ILE A 37 -1.56 2.54 6.15
CA ILE A 37 -2.59 1.98 5.27
C ILE A 37 -2.07 0.76 4.53
N CYS A 38 -0.84 0.81 4.03
CA CYS A 38 -0.25 -0.30 3.31
C CYS A 38 -0.10 -1.52 4.20
N TYR A 39 0.34 -1.34 5.43
CA TYR A 39 0.43 -2.44 6.38
C TYR A 39 -0.94 -3.04 6.68
N ASP A 40 -1.92 -2.18 6.84
CA ASP A 40 -3.28 -2.64 7.12
C ASP A 40 -3.81 -3.50 5.96
N GLN A 41 -3.62 -3.05 4.75
CA GLN A 41 -4.04 -3.82 3.58
C GLN A 41 -3.32 -5.16 3.48
N TRP A 42 -2.04 -5.17 3.80
CA TRP A 42 -1.27 -6.42 3.80
C TRP A 42 -1.83 -7.41 4.82
N ASN A 43 -2.18 -6.93 5.99
CA ASN A 43 -2.71 -7.79 7.05
C ASN A 43 -4.11 -8.32 6.75
N LYS A 44 -4.85 -7.61 5.92
CA LYS A 44 -6.23 -7.99 5.58
C LYS A 44 -6.35 -8.94 4.39
N LYS A 45 -5.28 -9.18 3.69
CA LYS A 45 -5.32 -9.94 2.44
C LYS A 45 -5.96 -11.33 2.54
#